data_37da8bd40b409c85d0398b86fec1776d
#
_entry.id   37da8bd40b409c85d0398b86fec1776d
#
_cell.length_a   1.000
_cell.length_b   1.000
_cell.length_c   1.000
_cell.angle_alpha   90.00
_cell.angle_beta   90.00
_cell.angle_gamma   90.00
#
_symmetry.space_group_name_H-M   'P 1'
#
loop_
_entity.id
_entity.type
_entity.pdbx_description
1 polymer ?
#
loop_
_entity_poly.entity_id
_entity_poly.type
_entity_poly.pdbx_seq_one_letter_code
_entity_poly.pdbx_strand_id
1 'polypeptide(L)'
;PRCALKRLNIPTKAIDYVEIDEAAVRSYNAMFKEELPYKTQSVVGWNLKPDVLIHGSPCQDFSIAGHQKGAEEGSETRSSLMWETIHIIENMGKWKPRYVIWENVKNVLSKHMKANFNRYLAEMERLGYTNNYEILDAREFGLPQARERVFTISNLNGVKFDFNKLKRREMQDINKYLLNSKEVPEQYDVTQPSVYNVIGHKGIKRATVIEKYAYTITTRQDRTPAQVIDKGNGKYRYLTERECWRLMGYTDEEYERAAEVQQRRGRYKMELYKQAGNSIAVPVLESIFKRIITEMSEGTIWNTTNH
;
A
#
# COMPACT_ATOMS: atom_id res chain seq x y z
N PRO A 1 -0.10 7.26 2.68
CA PRO A 1 -0.96 8.43 2.35
C PRO A 1 -0.28 9.74 2.67
N ARG A 2 0.20 9.92 3.89
CA ARG A 2 0.73 11.18 4.39
C ARG A 2 1.97 11.67 3.65
N CYS A 3 2.91 10.79 3.29
CA CYS A 3 4.06 11.16 2.45
C CYS A 3 3.59 11.75 1.12
N ALA A 4 2.59 11.15 0.49
CA ALA A 4 2.01 11.64 -0.76
C ALA A 4 1.40 13.05 -0.61
N LEU A 5 0.63 13.29 0.45
CA LEU A 5 0.03 14.60 0.74
C LEU A 5 1.08 15.68 1.03
N LYS A 6 2.12 15.34 1.81
CA LYS A 6 3.26 16.26 2.07
C LYS A 6 3.97 16.67 0.78
N ARG A 7 4.25 15.72 -0.13
CA ARG A 7 4.92 16.01 -1.40
C ARG A 7 4.08 16.87 -2.36
N LEU A 8 2.77 16.78 -2.24
CA LEU A 8 1.85 17.63 -3.00
C LEU A 8 1.69 19.03 -2.39
N ASN A 9 2.32 19.31 -1.24
CA ASN A 9 2.16 20.54 -0.47
C ASN A 9 0.70 20.89 -0.16
N ILE A 10 -0.11 19.84 0.09
CA ILE A 10 -1.52 20.00 0.39
C ILE A 10 -1.67 20.21 1.90
N PRO A 11 -2.26 21.33 2.34
CA PRO A 11 -2.57 21.56 3.75
C PRO A 11 -3.56 20.51 4.23
N THR A 12 -3.09 19.54 4.99
CA THR A 12 -3.92 18.45 5.54
C THR A 12 -3.56 18.21 6.99
N LYS A 13 -4.58 17.83 7.77
CA LYS A 13 -4.40 17.33 9.14
C LYS A 13 -4.65 15.83 9.12
N ALA A 14 -3.65 15.03 9.46
CA ALA A 14 -3.87 13.62 9.78
C ALA A 14 -4.56 13.56 11.15
N ILE A 15 -5.81 13.14 11.16
CA ILE A 15 -6.57 13.06 12.41
C ILE A 15 -6.33 11.76 13.16
N ASP A 16 -5.93 10.70 12.46
CA ASP A 16 -5.54 9.44 13.08
C ASP A 16 -4.72 8.53 12.15
N TYR A 17 -4.00 7.59 12.76
CA TYR A 17 -3.31 6.47 12.14
C TYR A 17 -3.63 5.20 12.93
N VAL A 18 -4.55 4.40 12.41
CA VAL A 18 -5.06 3.19 13.07
C VAL A 18 -4.25 1.98 12.62
N GLU A 19 -3.46 1.43 13.51
CA GLU A 19 -2.59 0.28 13.28
C GLU A 19 -2.34 -0.48 14.59
N ILE A 20 -2.38 -1.80 14.54
CA ILE A 20 -2.12 -2.69 15.68
C ILE A 20 -0.65 -3.14 15.77
N ASP A 21 0.12 -2.98 14.70
CA ASP A 21 1.53 -3.34 14.67
C ASP A 21 2.38 -2.23 15.29
N GLU A 22 2.89 -2.48 16.49
CA GLU A 22 3.74 -1.52 17.22
C GLU A 22 4.97 -1.08 16.41
N ALA A 23 5.58 -1.98 15.63
CA ALA A 23 6.75 -1.64 14.84
C ALA A 23 6.37 -0.66 13.71
N ALA A 24 5.20 -0.84 13.08
CA ALA A 24 4.68 0.08 12.09
C ALA A 24 4.35 1.44 12.71
N VAL A 25 3.71 1.47 13.89
CA VAL A 25 3.40 2.72 14.61
C VAL A 25 4.68 3.47 15.00
N ARG A 26 5.71 2.76 15.51
CA ARG A 26 7.01 3.40 15.82
C ARG A 26 7.64 4.04 14.59
N SER A 27 7.70 3.32 13.45
CA SER A 27 8.23 3.89 12.21
C SER A 27 7.44 5.10 11.75
N TYR A 28 6.10 5.02 11.79
CA TYR A 28 5.23 6.14 11.40
C TYR A 28 5.50 7.38 12.26
N ASN A 29 5.55 7.22 13.59
CA ASN A 29 5.83 8.31 14.50
C ASN A 29 7.23 8.92 14.28
N ALA A 30 8.24 8.09 13.99
CA ALA A 30 9.58 8.58 13.67
C ALA A 30 9.66 9.37 12.35
N MET A 31 8.91 8.94 11.33
CA MET A 31 8.81 9.65 10.06
C MET A 31 8.14 11.03 10.21
N PHE A 32 7.25 11.18 11.19
CA PHE A 32 6.45 12.39 11.43
C PHE A 32 6.66 12.93 12.86
N LYS A 33 7.90 12.92 13.34
CA LYS A 33 8.28 13.25 14.71
C LYS A 33 7.92 14.68 15.17
N GLU A 34 7.65 15.57 14.23
CA GLU A 34 7.23 16.95 14.52
C GLU A 34 5.75 17.04 14.96
N GLU A 35 5.02 15.92 14.96
CA GLU A 35 3.62 15.85 15.29
C GLU A 35 3.38 14.95 16.50
N LEU A 36 2.17 15.00 17.04
CA LEU A 36 1.80 14.15 18.18
C LEU A 36 1.89 12.66 17.80
N PRO A 37 2.55 11.84 18.62
CA PRO A 37 2.70 10.42 18.33
C PRO A 37 1.38 9.67 18.49
N TYR A 38 1.11 8.76 17.59
CA TYR A 38 -0.01 7.82 17.68
C TYR A 38 0.36 6.61 18.56
N LYS A 39 -0.67 6.01 19.16
CA LYS A 39 -0.56 4.72 19.87
C LYS A 39 -1.07 3.60 18.95
N THR A 40 -0.64 2.37 19.24
CA THR A 40 -1.26 1.19 18.64
C THR A 40 -2.73 1.10 19.01
N GLN A 41 -3.57 0.87 18.02
CA GLN A 41 -5.01 0.77 18.25
C GLN A 41 -5.68 -0.14 17.21
N SER A 42 -6.78 -0.76 17.63
CA SER A 42 -7.66 -1.50 16.73
C SER A 42 -8.57 -0.55 15.96
N VAL A 43 -8.93 -0.94 14.75
CA VAL A 43 -9.96 -0.24 13.98
C VAL A 43 -11.36 -0.48 14.54
N VAL A 44 -11.56 -1.55 15.30
CA VAL A 44 -12.87 -1.88 15.92
C VAL A 44 -13.27 -0.79 16.91
N GLY A 45 -14.44 -0.21 16.67
CA GLY A 45 -14.97 0.88 17.48
C GLY A 45 -14.36 2.26 17.20
N TRP A 46 -13.53 2.41 16.14
CA TRP A 46 -13.00 3.70 15.75
C TRP A 46 -14.13 4.64 15.28
N ASN A 47 -14.13 5.90 15.71
CA ASN A 47 -15.28 6.80 15.55
C ASN A 47 -14.93 8.25 15.18
N LEU A 48 -13.69 8.53 14.76
CA LEU A 48 -13.34 9.86 14.30
C LEU A 48 -13.96 10.13 12.92
N LYS A 49 -14.03 11.41 12.53
CA LYS A 49 -14.79 11.88 11.36
C LYS A 49 -13.84 12.58 10.37
N PRO A 50 -13.15 11.83 9.48
CA PRO A 50 -12.27 12.39 8.46
C PRO A 50 -13.07 12.86 7.23
N ASP A 51 -12.53 13.83 6.49
CA ASP A 51 -13.01 14.15 5.13
C ASP A 51 -12.64 13.06 4.11
N VAL A 52 -11.47 12.43 4.31
CA VAL A 52 -10.96 11.33 3.49
C VAL A 52 -10.57 10.16 4.39
N LEU A 53 -11.20 9.02 4.19
CA LEU A 53 -10.86 7.76 4.86
C LEU A 53 -10.09 6.86 3.90
N ILE A 54 -8.97 6.30 4.36
CA ILE A 54 -8.19 5.35 3.56
C ILE A 54 -8.02 4.08 4.36
N HIS A 55 -8.31 2.95 3.74
CA HIS A 55 -8.11 1.65 4.39
C HIS A 55 -7.57 0.60 3.42
N GLY A 56 -6.88 -0.40 3.98
CA GLY A 56 -6.44 -1.60 3.30
C GLY A 56 -6.86 -2.81 4.12
N SER A 57 -7.89 -3.51 3.74
CA SER A 57 -8.30 -4.73 4.43
C SER A 57 -7.25 -5.81 4.28
N PRO A 58 -6.88 -6.54 5.35
CA PRO A 58 -5.95 -7.65 5.24
C PRO A 58 -6.46 -8.72 4.27
N CYS A 59 -5.62 -9.10 3.32
CA CYS A 59 -5.98 -10.05 2.26
C CYS A 59 -5.64 -11.51 2.59
N GLN A 60 -5.23 -11.81 3.82
CA GLN A 60 -4.67 -13.12 4.18
C GLN A 60 -5.71 -14.24 4.16
N ASP A 61 -6.97 -13.93 4.44
CA ASP A 61 -8.06 -14.90 4.43
C ASP A 61 -8.70 -15.09 3.04
N PHE A 62 -8.26 -14.27 2.08
CA PHE A 62 -8.60 -14.39 0.66
C PHE A 62 -7.60 -15.25 -0.13
N SER A 63 -6.58 -15.82 0.52
CA SER A 63 -5.62 -16.68 -0.15
C SER A 63 -6.19 -18.11 -0.30
N ILE A 64 -5.96 -18.71 -1.48
CA ILE A 64 -6.32 -20.09 -1.82
C ILE A 64 -5.68 -21.13 -0.86
N ALA A 65 -4.70 -20.73 -0.05
CA ALA A 65 -3.96 -21.59 0.88
C ALA A 65 -4.53 -21.60 2.31
N GLY A 66 -5.40 -20.66 2.68
CA GLY A 66 -6.16 -20.72 3.93
C GLY A 66 -7.52 -21.37 3.67
N HIS A 67 -7.90 -22.37 4.46
CA HIS A 67 -9.24 -22.97 4.38
C HIS A 67 -10.28 -21.86 4.18
N GLN A 68 -11.04 -21.91 3.09
CA GLN A 68 -12.07 -21.00 2.60
C GLN A 68 -13.07 -20.51 3.67
N LYS A 69 -12.57 -19.96 4.79
CA LYS A 69 -13.39 -19.26 5.76
C LYS A 69 -13.63 -17.87 5.19
N GLY A 70 -14.75 -17.73 4.53
CA GLY A 70 -15.12 -16.54 3.77
C GLY A 70 -15.11 -15.26 4.60
N ALA A 71 -15.04 -14.15 3.91
CA ALA A 71 -15.27 -12.81 4.43
C ALA A 71 -16.78 -12.61 4.74
N GLU A 72 -17.40 -13.51 5.48
CA GLU A 72 -18.78 -13.35 5.90
C GLU A 72 -18.87 -12.41 7.10
N GLU A 73 -19.93 -11.63 7.14
CA GLU A 73 -20.26 -10.77 8.26
C GLU A 73 -20.39 -11.63 9.52
N GLY A 74 -19.67 -11.24 10.59
CA GLY A 74 -19.64 -11.99 11.85
C GLY A 74 -18.64 -13.16 11.90
N SER A 75 -17.86 -13.41 10.84
CA SER A 75 -16.72 -14.34 10.93
C SER A 75 -15.57 -13.67 11.71
N GLU A 76 -14.91 -14.39 12.63
CA GLU A 76 -13.72 -13.92 13.33
C GLU A 76 -12.47 -13.86 12.43
N THR A 77 -12.64 -13.72 11.11
CA THR A 77 -11.55 -13.67 10.13
C THR A 77 -11.07 -12.24 9.94
N ARG A 78 -9.81 -12.07 9.52
CA ARG A 78 -9.25 -10.74 9.22
C ARG A 78 -9.98 -10.01 8.10
N SER A 79 -10.67 -10.71 7.24
CA SER A 79 -11.53 -10.12 6.20
C SER A 79 -12.81 -9.50 6.74
N SER A 80 -13.24 -9.82 7.97
CA SER A 80 -14.33 -9.13 8.65
C SER A 80 -14.03 -7.64 8.91
N LEU A 81 -12.75 -7.25 8.95
CA LEU A 81 -12.34 -5.85 9.08
C LEU A 81 -12.76 -4.97 7.89
N MET A 82 -13.07 -5.55 6.74
CA MET A 82 -13.70 -4.81 5.65
C MET A 82 -15.10 -4.33 6.04
N TRP A 83 -15.86 -5.18 6.73
CA TRP A 83 -17.20 -4.86 7.23
C TRP A 83 -17.15 -3.86 8.38
N GLU A 84 -16.11 -3.90 9.19
CA GLU A 84 -15.89 -2.88 10.22
C GLU A 84 -15.79 -1.48 9.64
N THR A 85 -15.17 -1.32 8.46
CA THR A 85 -15.16 -0.02 7.76
C THR A 85 -16.57 0.44 7.39
N ILE A 86 -17.45 -0.47 6.92
CA ILE A 86 -18.86 -0.15 6.64
C ILE A 86 -19.59 0.31 7.91
N HIS A 87 -19.46 -0.43 9.03
CA HIS A 87 -20.06 -0.08 10.30
C HIS A 87 -19.58 1.28 10.82
N ILE A 88 -18.26 1.54 10.73
CA ILE A 88 -17.68 2.82 11.10
C ILE A 88 -18.30 3.97 10.29
N ILE A 89 -18.39 3.83 8.96
CA ILE A 89 -18.96 4.86 8.08
C ILE A 89 -20.46 5.06 8.39
N GLU A 90 -21.22 3.98 8.59
CA GLU A 90 -22.64 4.04 8.92
C GLU A 90 -22.87 4.79 10.24
N ASN A 91 -22.07 4.51 11.28
CA ASN A 91 -22.15 5.17 12.57
C ASN A 91 -21.75 6.66 12.54
N MET A 92 -21.06 7.13 11.51
CA MET A 92 -20.77 8.56 11.32
C MET A 92 -22.00 9.38 10.93
N GLY A 93 -23.08 8.76 10.45
CA GLY A 93 -24.32 9.42 10.05
C GLY A 93 -24.09 10.53 9.00
N LYS A 94 -24.46 11.77 9.32
CA LYS A 94 -24.25 12.93 8.43
C LYS A 94 -22.78 13.36 8.27
N TRP A 95 -21.87 12.83 9.11
CA TRP A 95 -20.44 13.15 9.09
C TRP A 95 -19.61 12.13 8.34
N LYS A 96 -20.22 11.38 7.42
CA LYS A 96 -19.51 10.42 6.58
C LYS A 96 -18.38 11.08 5.79
N PRO A 97 -17.24 10.39 5.57
CA PRO A 97 -16.16 10.89 4.74
C PRO A 97 -16.65 11.26 3.33
N ARG A 98 -16.18 12.38 2.80
CA ARG A 98 -16.48 12.76 1.39
C ARG A 98 -15.88 11.78 0.41
N TYR A 99 -14.72 11.20 0.73
CA TYR A 99 -14.04 10.18 -0.06
C TYR A 99 -13.60 9.03 0.83
N VAL A 100 -13.81 7.81 0.34
CA VAL A 100 -13.26 6.59 0.91
C VAL A 100 -12.37 5.93 -0.15
N ILE A 101 -11.12 5.66 0.20
CA ILE A 101 -10.15 4.99 -0.66
C ILE A 101 -9.87 3.62 -0.08
N TRP A 102 -10.20 2.56 -0.82
CA TRP A 102 -9.87 1.19 -0.47
C TRP A 102 -8.82 0.64 -1.42
N GLU A 103 -7.63 0.33 -0.89
CA GLU A 103 -6.58 -0.35 -1.64
C GLU A 103 -6.58 -1.84 -1.32
N ASN A 104 -6.42 -2.67 -2.36
CA ASN A 104 -6.30 -4.12 -2.15
C ASN A 104 -5.51 -4.80 -3.26
N VAL A 105 -5.15 -6.07 -3.03
CA VAL A 105 -4.52 -6.90 -4.06
C VAL A 105 -5.50 -7.24 -5.17
N LYS A 106 -5.00 -7.44 -6.39
CA LYS A 106 -5.79 -7.80 -7.58
C LYS A 106 -6.70 -9.02 -7.37
N ASN A 107 -6.31 -9.92 -6.45
CA ASN A 107 -7.08 -11.15 -6.17
C ASN A 107 -8.51 -10.89 -5.66
N VAL A 108 -8.84 -9.71 -5.12
CA VAL A 108 -10.22 -9.37 -4.71
C VAL A 108 -11.21 -9.41 -5.89
N LEU A 109 -10.71 -9.28 -7.12
CA LEU A 109 -11.50 -9.38 -8.35
C LEU A 109 -11.58 -10.82 -8.92
N SER A 110 -10.94 -11.79 -8.28
CA SER A 110 -11.01 -13.20 -8.72
C SER A 110 -12.42 -13.76 -8.58
N LYS A 111 -12.70 -14.83 -9.32
CA LYS A 111 -14.04 -15.49 -9.31
C LYS A 111 -14.54 -15.81 -7.89
N HIS A 112 -13.63 -16.23 -7.00
CA HIS A 112 -13.98 -16.59 -5.62
C HIS A 112 -14.25 -15.39 -4.71
N MET A 113 -13.68 -14.23 -5.01
CA MET A 113 -13.72 -13.04 -4.16
C MET A 113 -14.68 -11.97 -4.65
N LYS A 114 -15.04 -12.02 -5.94
CA LYS A 114 -15.82 -10.97 -6.60
C LYS A 114 -17.20 -10.76 -5.98
N ALA A 115 -17.81 -11.81 -5.43
CA ALA A 115 -19.09 -11.69 -4.74
C ALA A 115 -18.97 -10.76 -3.51
N ASN A 116 -17.95 -10.96 -2.67
CA ASN A 116 -17.70 -10.12 -1.49
C ASN A 116 -17.30 -8.69 -1.89
N PHE A 117 -16.49 -8.56 -2.94
CA PHE A 117 -16.16 -7.24 -3.49
C PHE A 117 -17.42 -6.48 -3.96
N ASN A 118 -18.29 -7.13 -4.70
CA ASN A 118 -19.56 -6.53 -5.16
C ASN A 118 -20.50 -6.19 -3.99
N ARG A 119 -20.54 -7.02 -2.95
CA ARG A 119 -21.31 -6.75 -1.73
C ARG A 119 -20.79 -5.49 -1.02
N TYR A 120 -19.46 -5.32 -0.91
CA TYR A 120 -18.87 -4.09 -0.38
C TYR A 120 -19.32 -2.87 -1.18
N LEU A 121 -19.27 -2.92 -2.52
CA LEU A 121 -19.71 -1.81 -3.36
C LEU A 121 -21.20 -1.49 -3.15
N ALA A 122 -22.06 -2.51 -3.05
CA ALA A 122 -23.48 -2.33 -2.80
C ALA A 122 -23.76 -1.69 -1.43
N GLU A 123 -23.02 -2.06 -0.37
CA GLU A 123 -23.13 -1.43 0.93
C GLU A 123 -22.67 0.05 0.90
N MET A 124 -21.59 0.35 0.19
CA MET A 124 -21.16 1.74 -0.01
C MET A 124 -22.22 2.55 -0.77
N GLU A 125 -22.88 1.97 -1.79
CA GLU A 125 -24.01 2.59 -2.49
C GLU A 125 -25.20 2.80 -1.56
N ARG A 126 -25.56 1.84 -0.72
CA ARG A 126 -26.59 1.98 0.30
C ARG A 126 -26.30 3.15 1.26
N LEU A 127 -25.03 3.38 1.57
CA LEU A 127 -24.58 4.50 2.40
C LEU A 127 -24.54 5.85 1.64
N GLY A 128 -24.88 5.87 0.36
CA GLY A 128 -24.99 7.07 -0.49
C GLY A 128 -23.74 7.38 -1.32
N TYR A 129 -22.77 6.47 -1.39
CA TYR A 129 -21.57 6.67 -2.18
C TYR A 129 -21.76 6.26 -3.64
N THR A 130 -21.09 6.98 -4.52
CA THR A 130 -20.84 6.54 -5.90
C THR A 130 -19.46 5.91 -5.97
N ASN A 131 -19.39 4.69 -6.50
CA ASN A 131 -18.16 3.91 -6.53
C ASN A 131 -17.56 3.83 -7.94
N ASN A 132 -16.24 3.88 -8.02
CA ASN A 132 -15.50 3.39 -9.18
C ASN A 132 -14.21 2.71 -8.71
N TYR A 133 -13.68 1.75 -9.50
CA TYR A 133 -12.44 1.06 -9.19
C TYR A 133 -11.62 0.78 -10.44
N GLU A 134 -10.30 0.73 -10.27
CA GLU A 134 -9.37 0.37 -11.32
C GLU A 134 -8.17 -0.40 -10.75
N ILE A 135 -7.53 -1.23 -11.58
CA ILE A 135 -6.25 -1.85 -11.27
C ILE A 135 -5.17 -0.87 -11.72
N LEU A 136 -4.39 -0.35 -10.78
CA LEU A 136 -3.27 0.54 -11.07
C LEU A 136 -1.95 -0.19 -10.85
N ASP A 137 -1.03 -0.05 -11.80
CA ASP A 137 0.34 -0.58 -11.70
C ASP A 137 1.29 0.55 -11.31
N ALA A 138 2.12 0.34 -10.30
CA ALA A 138 3.08 1.33 -9.83
C ALA A 138 4.07 1.80 -10.92
N ARG A 139 4.31 0.97 -11.95
CA ARG A 139 5.13 1.33 -13.12
C ARG A 139 4.56 2.51 -13.91
N GLU A 140 3.26 2.64 -13.97
CA GLU A 140 2.57 3.75 -14.66
C GLU A 140 2.69 5.08 -13.90
N PHE A 141 3.22 5.04 -12.69
CA PHE A 141 3.42 6.20 -11.81
C PHE A 141 4.90 6.48 -11.51
N GLY A 142 5.79 5.96 -12.36
CA GLY A 142 7.22 6.25 -12.33
C GLY A 142 8.06 5.27 -11.53
N LEU A 143 7.49 4.31 -10.81
CA LEU A 143 8.26 3.34 -10.04
C LEU A 143 8.68 2.13 -10.90
N PRO A 144 9.93 1.67 -10.83
CA PRO A 144 10.34 0.45 -11.51
C PRO A 144 9.96 -0.79 -10.70
N GLN A 145 8.67 -0.94 -10.39
CA GLN A 145 8.10 -2.07 -9.66
C GLN A 145 6.76 -2.49 -10.28
N ALA A 146 6.67 -3.74 -10.74
CA ALA A 146 5.42 -4.36 -11.16
C ALA A 146 4.55 -4.67 -9.93
N ARG A 147 3.74 -3.68 -9.53
CA ARG A 147 2.85 -3.76 -8.39
C ARG A 147 1.44 -3.34 -8.79
N GLU A 148 0.64 -4.30 -9.20
CA GLU A 148 -0.77 -4.10 -9.50
C GLU A 148 -1.61 -4.14 -8.22
N ARG A 149 -2.45 -3.12 -8.01
CA ARG A 149 -3.39 -3.03 -6.89
C ARG A 149 -4.74 -2.51 -7.38
N VAL A 150 -5.80 -3.00 -6.79
CA VAL A 150 -7.14 -2.46 -6.98
C VAL A 150 -7.30 -1.25 -6.08
N PHE A 151 -7.65 -0.12 -6.67
CA PHE A 151 -8.07 1.07 -5.93
C PHE A 151 -9.55 1.28 -6.16
N THR A 152 -10.32 1.28 -5.10
CA THR A 152 -11.73 1.64 -5.12
C THR A 152 -11.87 3.02 -4.51
N ILE A 153 -12.46 3.94 -5.27
CA ILE A 153 -12.75 5.30 -4.79
C ILE A 153 -14.26 5.43 -4.68
N SER A 154 -14.72 5.64 -3.48
CA SER A 154 -16.13 5.91 -3.16
C SER A 154 -16.27 7.36 -2.73
N ASN A 155 -17.19 8.12 -3.31
CA ASN A 155 -17.41 9.53 -2.98
C ASN A 155 -18.89 9.87 -2.85
N LEU A 156 -19.19 10.96 -2.14
CA LEU A 156 -20.55 11.48 -1.91
C LEU A 156 -21.00 12.54 -2.92
N ASN A 157 -20.21 12.87 -3.92
CA ASN A 157 -20.53 13.91 -4.90
C ASN A 157 -21.42 13.42 -6.08
N GLY A 158 -21.78 12.13 -6.09
CA GLY A 158 -22.67 11.53 -7.09
C GLY A 158 -22.04 11.26 -8.46
N VAL A 159 -20.75 11.56 -8.65
CA VAL A 159 -20.03 11.36 -9.93
C VAL A 159 -18.98 10.27 -9.75
N LYS A 160 -18.91 9.33 -10.69
CA LYS A 160 -17.87 8.31 -10.68
C LYS A 160 -16.48 8.94 -10.81
N PHE A 161 -15.57 8.56 -9.91
CA PHE A 161 -14.17 8.99 -9.98
C PHE A 161 -13.55 8.57 -11.31
N ASP A 162 -12.95 9.52 -12.02
CA ASP A 162 -12.38 9.26 -13.35
C ASP A 162 -10.88 8.96 -13.25
N PHE A 163 -10.53 7.67 -13.28
CA PHE A 163 -9.16 7.17 -13.26
C PHE A 163 -8.35 7.56 -14.52
N ASN A 164 -9.01 7.88 -15.66
CA ASN A 164 -8.31 8.31 -16.87
C ASN A 164 -7.65 9.69 -16.69
N LYS A 165 -8.14 10.48 -15.74
CA LYS A 165 -7.58 11.79 -15.40
C LYS A 165 -6.41 11.73 -14.40
N LEU A 166 -6.00 10.54 -13.99
CA LEU A 166 -4.82 10.38 -13.15
C LEU A 166 -3.56 10.78 -13.92
N LYS A 167 -2.70 11.56 -13.25
CA LYS A 167 -1.40 11.91 -13.81
C LYS A 167 -0.46 10.72 -13.76
N ARG A 168 -0.30 10.03 -14.89
CA ARG A 168 0.69 8.94 -15.05
C ARG A 168 2.08 9.52 -15.35
N ARG A 169 3.11 8.72 -15.07
CA ARG A 169 4.53 9.04 -15.31
C ARG A 169 5.22 7.82 -15.88
N GLU A 170 6.14 8.01 -16.81
CA GLU A 170 6.96 6.90 -17.33
C GLU A 170 7.78 6.25 -16.22
N MET A 171 7.90 4.92 -16.31
CA MET A 171 8.72 4.13 -15.39
C MET A 171 10.18 4.58 -15.47
N GLN A 172 10.77 4.86 -14.33
CA GLN A 172 12.17 5.28 -14.26
C GLN A 172 13.12 4.07 -14.32
N ASP A 173 14.39 4.35 -14.60
CA ASP A 173 15.45 3.34 -14.56
C ASP A 173 15.59 2.77 -13.15
N ILE A 174 15.59 1.43 -13.05
CA ILE A 174 15.74 0.69 -11.79
C ILE A 174 17.04 1.04 -11.05
N ASN A 175 18.10 1.35 -11.79
CA ASN A 175 19.42 1.67 -11.22
C ASN A 175 19.40 2.91 -10.31
N LYS A 176 18.42 3.81 -10.47
CA LYS A 176 18.23 4.95 -9.57
C LYS A 176 17.76 4.55 -8.17
N TYR A 177 17.21 3.34 -8.04
CA TYR A 177 16.61 2.82 -6.81
C TYR A 177 17.54 1.82 -6.10
N LEU A 178 18.49 1.26 -6.84
CA LEU A 178 19.43 0.28 -6.32
C LEU A 178 20.67 0.95 -5.73
N LEU A 179 21.25 0.32 -4.72
CA LEU A 179 22.54 0.66 -4.16
C LEU A 179 23.66 0.05 -5.02
N ASN A 180 24.81 0.67 -5.02
CA ASN A 180 26.00 0.06 -5.60
C ASN A 180 26.32 -1.26 -4.87
N SER A 181 26.30 -2.37 -5.60
CA SER A 181 26.48 -3.71 -5.00
C SER A 181 27.82 -3.89 -4.28
N LYS A 182 28.83 -3.06 -4.57
CA LYS A 182 30.13 -3.07 -3.87
C LYS A 182 30.05 -2.47 -2.46
N GLU A 183 29.06 -1.63 -2.22
CA GLU A 183 28.81 -0.94 -0.95
C GLU A 183 27.80 -1.69 -0.07
N VAL A 184 27.10 -2.67 -0.65
CA VAL A 184 26.11 -3.47 0.09
C VAL A 184 26.83 -4.55 0.88
N PRO A 185 26.63 -4.66 2.22
CA PRO A 185 27.28 -5.65 3.05
C PRO A 185 26.98 -7.10 2.60
N GLU A 186 27.95 -8.00 2.78
CA GLU A 186 27.86 -9.42 2.40
C GLU A 186 26.68 -10.17 3.07
N GLN A 187 26.16 -9.64 4.16
CA GLN A 187 24.95 -10.22 4.78
C GLN A 187 23.75 -10.31 3.82
N TYR A 188 23.73 -9.53 2.74
CA TYR A 188 22.69 -9.58 1.71
C TYR A 188 23.02 -10.59 0.59
N ASP A 189 24.18 -11.20 0.59
CA ASP A 189 24.54 -12.19 -0.42
C ASP A 189 23.65 -13.43 -0.32
N VAL A 190 23.29 -13.96 -1.48
CA VAL A 190 22.47 -15.18 -1.58
C VAL A 190 23.36 -16.38 -1.30
N THR A 191 23.26 -16.92 -0.11
CA THR A 191 24.00 -18.11 0.33
C THR A 191 23.10 -19.33 0.51
N GLN A 192 21.78 -19.14 0.52
CA GLN A 192 20.82 -20.21 0.76
C GLN A 192 20.64 -21.07 -0.49
N PRO A 193 20.94 -22.37 -0.46
CA PRO A 193 20.78 -23.26 -1.63
C PRO A 193 19.35 -23.26 -2.17
N SER A 194 18.34 -23.16 -1.31
CA SER A 194 16.91 -23.12 -1.69
C SER A 194 16.53 -21.91 -2.54
N VAL A 195 17.32 -20.84 -2.52
CA VAL A 195 17.13 -19.65 -3.38
C VAL A 195 18.12 -19.69 -4.53
N TYR A 196 19.41 -19.95 -4.26
CA TYR A 196 20.46 -19.95 -5.28
C TYR A 196 20.17 -20.95 -6.41
N ASN A 197 19.77 -22.18 -6.08
CA ASN A 197 19.53 -23.26 -7.02
C ASN A 197 18.29 -23.03 -7.91
N VAL A 198 17.46 -22.03 -7.62
CA VAL A 198 16.26 -21.71 -8.40
C VAL A 198 16.35 -20.35 -9.11
N ILE A 199 17.55 -19.74 -9.15
CA ILE A 199 17.78 -18.52 -9.94
C ILE A 199 17.59 -18.83 -11.43
N GLY A 200 16.76 -18.03 -12.09
CA GLY A 200 16.41 -18.22 -13.50
C GLY A 200 15.34 -19.28 -13.77
N HIS A 201 14.93 -20.07 -12.77
CA HIS A 201 13.83 -21.02 -12.92
C HIS A 201 12.48 -20.29 -13.05
N LYS A 202 11.56 -20.91 -13.78
CA LYS A 202 10.17 -20.45 -13.89
C LYS A 202 9.27 -21.18 -12.86
N GLY A 203 8.18 -20.55 -12.46
CA GLY A 203 7.19 -21.17 -11.57
C GLY A 203 7.18 -20.61 -10.14
N ILE A 204 6.57 -21.33 -9.21
CA ILE A 204 6.36 -20.88 -7.81
C ILE A 204 7.69 -20.82 -7.05
N LYS A 205 8.50 -21.88 -7.16
CA LYS A 205 9.85 -21.92 -6.56
C LYS A 205 10.84 -21.30 -7.55
N ARG A 206 11.01 -19.98 -7.50
CA ARG A 206 11.90 -19.23 -8.37
C ARG A 206 12.69 -18.17 -7.62
N ALA A 207 13.83 -17.79 -8.17
CA ALA A 207 14.49 -16.54 -7.87
C ALA A 207 14.73 -15.80 -9.22
N THR A 208 14.28 -14.57 -9.29
CA THR A 208 14.32 -13.78 -10.54
C THR A 208 15.38 -12.70 -10.41
N VAL A 209 16.28 -12.62 -11.39
CA VAL A 209 17.25 -11.52 -11.48
C VAL A 209 16.50 -10.25 -11.88
N ILE A 210 16.73 -9.18 -11.16
CA ILE A 210 16.17 -7.86 -11.46
C ILE A 210 16.99 -7.24 -12.60
N GLU A 211 16.31 -6.90 -13.71
CA GLU A 211 16.93 -6.27 -14.88
C GLU A 211 16.37 -4.85 -15.10
N LYS A 212 15.11 -4.74 -15.50
CA LYS A 212 14.46 -3.47 -15.85
C LYS A 212 13.55 -2.94 -14.74
N TYR A 213 12.93 -3.83 -14.00
CA TYR A 213 12.05 -3.51 -12.87
C TYR A 213 12.00 -4.67 -11.89
N ALA A 214 11.67 -4.36 -10.65
CA ALA A 214 11.36 -5.36 -9.62
C ALA A 214 9.91 -5.84 -9.75
N TYR A 215 9.64 -7.09 -9.41
CA TYR A 215 8.28 -7.55 -9.13
C TYR A 215 7.80 -6.98 -7.79
N THR A 216 6.53 -7.20 -7.47
CA THR A 216 5.93 -6.74 -6.21
C THR A 216 6.83 -7.03 -5.01
N ILE A 217 7.24 -5.96 -4.32
CA ILE A 217 7.96 -6.06 -3.05
C ILE A 217 7.04 -6.73 -2.03
N THR A 218 7.52 -7.84 -1.47
CA THR A 218 6.83 -8.62 -0.44
C THR A 218 7.34 -8.28 0.95
N THR A 219 6.73 -8.85 1.97
CA THR A 219 7.14 -8.66 3.37
C THR A 219 8.47 -9.34 3.74
N ARG A 220 9.02 -10.14 2.82
CA ARG A 220 10.32 -10.82 2.97
C ARG A 220 11.02 -10.92 1.61
N GLN A 221 12.35 -10.75 1.61
CA GLN A 221 13.15 -10.84 0.39
C GLN A 221 14.04 -12.09 0.32
N ASP A 222 14.24 -12.76 1.44
CA ASP A 222 15.15 -13.89 1.63
C ASP A 222 14.52 -15.27 1.40
N ARG A 223 13.36 -15.33 0.75
CA ARG A 223 12.62 -16.57 0.47
C ARG A 223 12.07 -16.60 -0.95
N THR A 224 11.87 -17.80 -1.49
CA THR A 224 11.20 -18.01 -2.78
C THR A 224 9.69 -17.73 -2.69
N PRO A 225 9.08 -17.07 -3.68
CA PRO A 225 9.75 -16.46 -4.83
C PRO A 225 10.60 -15.25 -4.44
N ALA A 226 11.88 -15.26 -4.78
CA ALA A 226 12.83 -14.22 -4.43
C ALA A 226 13.14 -13.32 -5.63
N GLN A 227 13.64 -12.14 -5.35
CA GLN A 227 14.23 -11.24 -6.33
C GLN A 227 15.66 -10.96 -5.94
N VAL A 228 16.55 -11.05 -6.91
CA VAL A 228 17.99 -10.96 -6.66
C VAL A 228 18.65 -10.00 -7.65
N ILE A 229 19.74 -9.41 -7.24
CA ILE A 229 20.58 -8.54 -8.06
C ILE A 229 21.86 -9.31 -8.39
N ASP A 230 22.22 -9.31 -9.66
CA ASP A 230 23.46 -9.90 -10.12
C ASP A 230 24.65 -9.01 -9.70
N LYS A 231 25.63 -9.61 -9.02
CA LYS A 231 26.91 -8.98 -8.63
C LYS A 231 28.04 -9.30 -9.63
N GLY A 232 27.76 -10.11 -10.64
CA GLY A 232 28.73 -10.70 -11.54
C GLY A 232 29.40 -11.97 -10.99
N ASN A 233 30.06 -12.72 -11.88
CA ASN A 233 30.77 -13.95 -11.55
C ASN A 233 29.92 -15.01 -10.81
N GLY A 234 28.63 -15.10 -11.14
CA GLY A 234 27.70 -16.04 -10.51
C GLY A 234 27.33 -15.70 -9.06
N LYS A 235 27.61 -14.51 -8.60
CA LYS A 235 27.24 -14.03 -7.28
C LYS A 235 25.98 -13.18 -7.35
N TYR A 236 25.10 -13.35 -6.38
CA TYR A 236 23.82 -12.63 -6.30
C TYR A 236 23.60 -12.08 -4.90
N ARG A 237 22.82 -11.02 -4.79
CA ARG A 237 22.37 -10.47 -3.52
C ARG A 237 20.86 -10.20 -3.50
N TYR A 238 20.30 -10.17 -2.33
CA TYR A 238 18.92 -9.68 -2.11
C TYR A 238 18.84 -8.15 -2.21
N LEU A 239 17.64 -7.64 -2.42
CA LEU A 239 17.32 -6.23 -2.17
C LEU A 239 17.53 -5.93 -0.68
N THR A 240 18.11 -4.76 -0.40
CA THR A 240 18.18 -4.22 0.97
C THR A 240 16.83 -3.62 1.36
N GLU A 241 16.63 -3.39 2.66
CA GLU A 241 15.45 -2.71 3.18
C GLU A 241 15.29 -1.32 2.54
N ARG A 242 16.39 -0.56 2.40
CA ARG A 242 16.40 0.77 1.77
C ARG A 242 15.94 0.72 0.32
N GLU A 243 16.44 -0.23 -0.46
CA GLU A 243 16.03 -0.41 -1.86
C GLU A 243 14.54 -0.76 -1.96
N CYS A 244 14.04 -1.61 -1.07
CA CYS A 244 12.61 -1.92 -1.00
C CYS A 244 11.75 -0.67 -0.71
N TRP A 245 12.19 0.20 0.19
CA TRP A 245 11.50 1.46 0.50
C TRP A 245 11.55 2.44 -0.68
N ARG A 246 12.71 2.59 -1.32
CA ARG A 246 12.83 3.39 -2.56
C ARG A 246 11.87 2.90 -3.64
N LEU A 247 11.78 1.58 -3.86
CA LEU A 247 10.88 0.96 -4.83
C LEU A 247 9.39 1.15 -4.49
N MET A 248 9.05 1.45 -3.23
CA MET A 248 7.72 1.89 -2.82
C MET A 248 7.50 3.40 -2.96
N GLY A 249 8.54 4.13 -3.36
CA GLY A 249 8.51 5.58 -3.57
C GLY A 249 8.80 6.40 -2.32
N TYR A 250 9.35 5.82 -1.27
CA TYR A 250 9.85 6.58 -0.11
C TYR A 250 11.21 7.23 -0.41
N THR A 251 11.49 8.34 0.26
CA THR A 251 12.82 8.98 0.24
C THR A 251 13.77 8.26 1.20
N ASP A 252 15.08 8.50 1.03
CA ASP A 252 16.08 7.98 1.96
C ASP A 252 15.89 8.57 3.36
N GLU A 253 15.50 9.83 3.49
CA GLU A 253 15.22 10.45 4.78
C GLU A 253 14.04 9.79 5.50
N GLU A 254 12.95 9.50 4.77
CA GLU A 254 11.79 8.77 5.31
C GLU A 254 12.18 7.37 5.79
N TYR A 255 13.03 6.68 5.00
CA TYR A 255 13.58 5.38 5.38
C TYR A 255 14.48 5.47 6.63
N GLU A 256 15.41 6.41 6.67
CA GLU A 256 16.36 6.55 7.78
C GLU A 256 15.65 6.82 9.10
N ARG A 257 14.68 7.75 9.11
CA ARG A 257 13.85 8.02 10.28
C ARG A 257 13.11 6.75 10.76
N ALA A 258 12.54 5.97 9.85
CA ALA A 258 11.90 4.70 10.21
C ALA A 258 12.90 3.65 10.69
N ALA A 259 14.08 3.57 10.06
CA ALA A 259 15.11 2.59 10.37
C ALA A 259 15.77 2.84 11.73
N GLU A 260 15.86 4.11 12.17
CA GLU A 260 16.44 4.49 13.47
C GLU A 260 15.71 3.83 14.64
N VAL A 261 14.40 3.70 14.57
CA VAL A 261 13.56 3.14 15.64
C VAL A 261 13.31 1.65 15.52
N GLN A 262 13.83 0.99 14.47
CA GLN A 262 13.69 -0.44 14.27
C GLN A 262 14.94 -1.21 14.69
N GLN A 263 14.73 -2.22 15.52
CA GLN A 263 15.81 -3.11 15.95
C GLN A 263 16.13 -4.14 14.87
N ARG A 264 17.42 -4.44 14.74
CA ARG A 264 17.89 -5.56 13.93
C ARG A 264 17.63 -6.87 14.68
N ARG A 265 16.93 -7.81 14.03
CA ARG A 265 16.74 -9.16 14.53
C ARG A 265 17.36 -10.15 13.53
N GLY A 266 18.49 -10.75 13.93
CA GLY A 266 19.25 -11.61 13.04
C GLY A 266 19.97 -10.83 11.93
N ARG A 267 19.82 -11.29 10.68
CA ARG A 267 20.54 -10.77 9.52
C ARG A 267 20.06 -9.39 9.06
N TYR A 268 18.77 -9.11 9.20
CA TYR A 268 18.10 -7.92 8.64
C TYR A 268 17.21 -7.19 9.64
N LYS A 269 16.82 -5.97 9.33
CA LYS A 269 15.72 -5.26 10.00
C LYS A 269 14.38 -5.70 9.35
N MET A 270 13.93 -6.91 9.70
CA MET A 270 12.79 -7.57 9.06
C MET A 270 11.51 -6.73 9.06
N GLU A 271 11.29 -5.90 10.08
CA GLU A 271 10.11 -5.02 10.15
C GLU A 271 10.08 -4.00 9.02
N LEU A 272 11.25 -3.53 8.56
CA LEU A 272 11.30 -2.59 7.42
C LEU A 272 10.91 -3.27 6.09
N TYR A 273 11.28 -4.53 5.87
CA TYR A 273 10.77 -5.29 4.72
C TYR A 273 9.26 -5.49 4.80
N LYS A 274 8.75 -5.84 5.99
CA LYS A 274 7.31 -6.02 6.23
C LYS A 274 6.54 -4.73 5.93
N GLN A 275 7.04 -3.60 6.41
CA GLN A 275 6.45 -2.28 6.18
C GLN A 275 6.47 -1.91 4.69
N ALA A 276 7.58 -2.11 3.97
CA ALA A 276 7.63 -1.88 2.53
C ALA A 276 6.60 -2.75 1.79
N GLY A 277 6.56 -4.06 2.09
CA GLY A 277 5.64 -5.00 1.44
C GLY A 277 4.16 -4.67 1.66
N ASN A 278 3.81 -4.20 2.86
CA ASN A 278 2.44 -3.82 3.23
C ASN A 278 2.07 -2.39 2.84
N SER A 279 3.03 -1.56 2.41
CA SER A 279 2.77 -0.18 2.04
C SER A 279 2.02 -0.04 0.72
N ILE A 280 1.33 1.09 0.57
CA ILE A 280 0.80 1.56 -0.71
C ILE A 280 1.89 2.38 -1.41
N ALA A 281 2.09 2.16 -2.71
CA ALA A 281 3.06 2.91 -3.50
C ALA A 281 2.76 4.41 -3.47
N VAL A 282 3.70 5.21 -2.97
CA VAL A 282 3.50 6.63 -2.69
C VAL A 282 3.10 7.43 -3.94
N PRO A 283 3.75 7.28 -5.13
CA PRO A 283 3.40 8.03 -6.32
C PRO A 283 1.99 7.73 -6.88
N VAL A 284 1.45 6.53 -6.64
CA VAL A 284 0.07 6.19 -6.99
C VAL A 284 -0.89 7.05 -6.16
N LEU A 285 -0.66 7.13 -4.85
CA LEU A 285 -1.46 7.96 -3.95
C LEU A 285 -1.30 9.46 -4.25
N GLU A 286 -0.10 9.93 -4.64
CA GLU A 286 0.08 11.32 -5.09
C GLU A 286 -0.87 11.66 -6.25
N SER A 287 -0.98 10.76 -7.24
CA SER A 287 -1.84 10.98 -8.39
C SER A 287 -3.33 10.95 -8.00
N ILE A 288 -3.74 10.00 -7.15
CA ILE A 288 -5.13 9.91 -6.65
C ILE A 288 -5.48 11.15 -5.84
N PHE A 289 -4.67 11.55 -4.87
CA PHE A 289 -4.95 12.74 -4.05
C PHE A 289 -5.01 14.02 -4.87
N LYS A 290 -4.08 14.18 -5.81
CA LYS A 290 -4.11 15.35 -6.72
C LYS A 290 -5.44 15.41 -7.46
N ARG A 291 -5.97 14.30 -7.96
CA ARG A 291 -7.26 14.26 -8.64
C ARG A 291 -8.43 14.56 -7.69
N ILE A 292 -8.45 13.93 -6.50
CA ILE A 292 -9.50 14.19 -5.48
C ILE A 292 -9.56 15.67 -5.14
N ILE A 293 -8.42 16.33 -4.93
CA ILE A 293 -8.39 17.75 -4.57
C ILE A 293 -8.87 18.63 -5.71
N THR A 294 -8.51 18.29 -6.94
CA THR A 294 -9.05 18.99 -8.11
C THR A 294 -10.58 18.88 -8.15
N GLU A 295 -11.15 17.69 -7.94
CA GLU A 295 -12.60 17.48 -7.89
C GLU A 295 -13.26 18.24 -6.73
N MET A 296 -12.64 18.28 -5.56
CA MET A 296 -13.14 19.05 -4.41
C MET A 296 -13.18 20.56 -4.71
N SER A 297 -12.15 21.07 -5.39
CA SER A 297 -12.06 22.50 -5.78
C SER A 297 -13.09 22.84 -6.86
N GLU A 298 -13.24 22.01 -7.88
CA GLU A 298 -14.24 22.17 -8.94
C GLU A 298 -15.67 22.14 -8.36
N GLY A 299 -15.97 21.23 -7.42
CA GLY A 299 -17.26 21.13 -6.74
C GLY A 299 -17.60 22.33 -5.85
N THR A 300 -16.60 22.98 -5.28
CA THR A 300 -16.80 24.19 -4.46
C THR A 300 -17.19 25.39 -5.31
N ILE A 301 -16.64 25.52 -6.51
CA ILE A 301 -16.99 26.58 -7.47
C ILE A 301 -18.46 26.45 -7.93
N TRP A 302 -18.97 25.22 -8.12
CA TRP A 302 -20.36 24.99 -8.52
C TRP A 302 -21.37 25.34 -7.41
N ASN A 303 -21.01 25.15 -6.14
CA ASN A 303 -21.90 25.49 -5.02
C ASN A 303 -21.96 26.99 -4.69
N THR A 304 -20.99 27.80 -5.14
CA THR A 304 -20.98 29.26 -4.92
C THR A 304 -21.73 30.03 -6.03
N THR A 305 -22.04 29.37 -7.14
CA THR A 305 -22.80 29.99 -8.27
C THR A 305 -24.31 29.71 -8.23
N ASN A 306 -24.79 28.90 -7.28
CA ASN A 306 -26.22 28.54 -7.14
C ASN A 306 -26.86 29.05 -5.83
N HIS A 307 -26.39 30.17 -5.29
CA HIS A 307 -27.04 30.91 -4.19
C HIS A 307 -27.44 32.33 -4.64
#